data_42391197c0716b935936583df575903f
#
_entry.id   42391197c0716b935936583df575903f
#
_cell.length_a   1.000
_cell.length_b   1.000
_cell.length_c   1.000
_cell.angle_alpha   90.00
_cell.angle_beta   90.00
_cell.angle_gamma   90.00
#
_symmetry.space_group_name_H-M   'P 1'
#
loop_
_entity.id
_entity.type
_entity.pdbx_description
1 polymer ?
#
loop_
_entity_poly.entity_id
_entity_poly.type
_entity_poly.pdbx_seq_one_letter_code
_entity_poly.pdbx_strand_id
1 'polypeptide(L)'
;MFCQLEVLRHSFPSSVKLILEELPESLDETYERILREIRKPNQGHAHRLMQCLVVAVRPLQVQEFAEILAFDFNAEGTPKLNVGWRWEDQEEAVMSACSSLVMIVKDGESRVVQFSHFSVKEFLTANRLAEPIKDVSRYHIVLEAAHTILARACLGVLLRLDDRIDRDDIENFPLARYAAQYWASHARFENVSSHIRDGMECLFDADKPHYATWLWIYDEEQYGRSMFTKHPIKREAVPLYHAARLGFCDLAEHLIAKHPEHVNARGGVEVTPMHIAACEGHVEILSLLLDRGADLDGRGRWDETPMYRALRKEKLEVGRYLLNRGAEVNARNTYGYLPLIYVAEHVEFVRMLLDRGARINDRDNYLGITPLHTAARGWDIQAVRLLLEYGADVNVRNKDGQTPSQVAVQQEITDLLLEHGAKL
;
A
#
# COMPACT_ATOMS: atom_id res chain seq x y z
N MET A 1 11.11 28.94 -17.65
CA MET A 1 11.92 29.22 -18.86
C MET A 1 11.16 28.91 -20.16
N PHE A 2 10.56 27.71 -20.36
CA PHE A 2 9.84 27.39 -21.60
C PHE A 2 8.67 28.34 -21.88
N CYS A 3 7.78 28.63 -20.91
CA CYS A 3 6.68 29.57 -21.08
C CYS A 3 7.13 31.00 -21.36
N GLN A 4 8.29 31.40 -20.83
CA GLN A 4 8.86 32.73 -21.09
C GLN A 4 9.41 32.83 -22.51
N LEU A 5 9.97 31.75 -23.05
CA LEU A 5 10.48 31.69 -24.43
C LEU A 5 9.32 31.66 -25.46
N GLU A 6 8.17 31.11 -25.13
CA GLU A 6 7.01 31.03 -26.01
C GLU A 6 6.37 32.42 -26.23
N VAL A 7 6.29 33.25 -25.18
CA VAL A 7 5.87 34.63 -25.25
C VAL A 7 6.78 35.45 -26.21
N LEU A 8 8.10 35.24 -26.11
CA LEU A 8 9.06 35.91 -26.98
C LEU A 8 9.00 35.44 -28.44
N ARG A 9 8.61 34.18 -28.68
CA ARG A 9 8.54 33.59 -30.03
C ARG A 9 7.48 34.19 -30.92
N HIS A 10 6.42 34.74 -30.32
CA HIS A 10 5.30 35.37 -31.02
C HIS A 10 5.24 36.90 -30.90
N SER A 11 6.29 37.52 -30.34
CA SER A 11 6.32 38.97 -30.11
C SER A 11 7.09 39.71 -31.22
N PHE A 12 6.67 40.94 -31.53
CA PHE A 12 7.43 41.78 -32.42
C PHE A 12 8.80 42.15 -31.86
N PRO A 13 9.86 42.21 -32.66
CA PRO A 13 11.22 42.51 -32.21
C PRO A 13 11.34 43.80 -31.38
N SER A 14 10.51 44.82 -31.68
CA SER A 14 10.47 46.06 -30.93
C SER A 14 9.90 45.95 -29.51
N SER A 15 9.11 44.93 -29.26
CA SER A 15 8.49 44.66 -27.92
C SER A 15 9.29 43.72 -27.07
N VAL A 16 10.31 43.04 -27.61
CA VAL A 16 11.10 42.01 -26.88
C VAL A 16 11.78 42.60 -25.65
N LYS A 17 12.32 43.82 -25.72
CA LYS A 17 12.98 44.46 -24.61
C LYS A 17 12.02 44.75 -23.45
N LEU A 18 10.85 45.26 -23.74
CA LEU A 18 9.77 45.53 -22.78
C LEU A 18 9.30 44.22 -22.13
N ILE A 19 9.09 43.18 -22.93
CA ILE A 19 8.68 41.85 -22.43
C ILE A 19 9.74 41.25 -21.55
N LEU A 20 11.04 41.43 -21.86
CA LEU A 20 12.13 40.95 -21.02
C LEU A 20 12.20 41.68 -19.68
N GLU A 21 11.88 42.99 -19.67
CA GLU A 21 11.81 43.80 -18.43
C GLU A 21 10.60 43.42 -17.55
N GLU A 22 9.52 42.87 -18.16
CA GLU A 22 8.32 42.39 -17.46
C GLU A 22 8.41 40.92 -17.04
N LEU A 23 9.48 40.21 -17.41
CA LEU A 23 9.65 38.82 -17.00
C LEU A 23 9.86 38.71 -15.49
N PRO A 24 9.17 37.75 -14.82
CA PRO A 24 9.36 37.50 -13.40
C PRO A 24 10.83 37.17 -13.06
N GLU A 25 11.35 37.74 -11.96
CA GLU A 25 12.71 37.49 -11.49
C GLU A 25 12.90 36.07 -10.95
N SER A 26 11.80 35.43 -10.53
CA SER A 26 11.83 34.09 -9.96
C SER A 26 10.82 33.15 -10.60
N LEU A 27 11.04 31.84 -10.43
CA LEU A 27 10.08 30.81 -10.84
C LEU A 27 8.77 30.93 -10.06
N ASP A 28 8.83 31.31 -8.80
CA ASP A 28 7.65 31.50 -7.93
C ASP A 28 6.72 32.60 -8.49
N GLU A 29 7.27 33.75 -8.86
CA GLU A 29 6.51 34.83 -9.46
C GLU A 29 5.90 34.41 -10.81
N THR A 30 6.62 33.58 -11.56
CA THR A 30 6.10 32.99 -12.79
C THR A 30 4.88 32.11 -12.50
N TYR A 31 4.95 31.24 -11.48
CA TYR A 31 3.83 30.38 -11.12
C TYR A 31 2.66 31.18 -10.55
N GLU A 32 2.92 32.19 -9.71
CA GLU A 32 1.86 33.09 -9.20
C GLU A 32 1.12 33.77 -10.36
N ARG A 33 1.83 34.26 -11.38
CA ARG A 33 1.21 34.88 -12.56
C ARG A 33 0.32 33.88 -13.30
N ILE A 34 0.81 32.68 -13.57
CA ILE A 34 0.03 31.64 -14.24
C ILE A 34 -1.24 31.31 -13.45
N LEU A 35 -1.13 31.18 -12.13
CA LEU A 35 -2.29 30.89 -11.26
C LEU A 35 -3.33 32.01 -11.27
N ARG A 36 -2.91 33.29 -11.38
CA ARG A 36 -3.82 34.46 -11.52
C ARG A 36 -4.57 34.47 -12.85
N GLU A 37 -3.95 33.97 -13.91
CA GLU A 37 -4.55 33.88 -15.24
C GLU A 37 -5.65 32.81 -15.35
N ILE A 38 -5.72 31.87 -14.40
CA ILE A 38 -6.78 30.84 -14.39
C ILE A 38 -8.14 31.52 -14.22
N ARG A 39 -9.01 31.33 -15.22
CA ARG A 39 -10.36 31.91 -15.23
C ARG A 39 -11.16 31.51 -13.99
N LYS A 40 -11.90 32.46 -13.40
CA LYS A 40 -12.70 32.23 -12.17
C LYS A 40 -13.54 30.95 -12.18
N PRO A 41 -14.29 30.62 -13.26
CA PRO A 41 -15.07 29.37 -13.30
C PRO A 41 -14.20 28.10 -13.18
N ASN A 42 -12.95 28.15 -13.65
CA ASN A 42 -12.06 27.00 -13.70
C ASN A 42 -11.20 26.84 -12.44
N GLN A 43 -11.14 27.85 -11.57
CA GLN A 43 -10.23 27.85 -10.41
C GLN A 43 -10.41 26.66 -9.47
N GLY A 44 -11.66 26.26 -9.19
CA GLY A 44 -11.97 25.11 -8.36
C GLY A 44 -11.56 23.77 -9.01
N HIS A 45 -11.77 23.66 -10.32
CA HIS A 45 -11.36 22.49 -11.11
C HIS A 45 -9.84 22.40 -11.20
N ALA A 46 -9.16 23.50 -11.50
CA ALA A 46 -7.70 23.60 -11.56
C ALA A 46 -7.06 23.17 -10.23
N HIS A 47 -7.52 23.73 -9.11
CA HIS A 47 -7.00 23.38 -7.80
C HIS A 47 -7.18 21.90 -7.51
N ARG A 48 -8.36 21.34 -7.75
CA ARG A 48 -8.64 19.92 -7.53
C ARG A 48 -7.75 19.01 -8.37
N LEU A 49 -7.59 19.33 -9.67
CA LEU A 49 -6.72 18.56 -10.54
C LEU A 49 -5.25 18.61 -10.08
N MET A 50 -4.75 19.80 -9.69
CA MET A 50 -3.41 19.95 -9.16
C MET A 50 -3.23 19.18 -7.84
N GLN A 51 -4.23 19.16 -6.95
CA GLN A 51 -4.23 18.33 -5.75
C GLN A 51 -4.07 16.84 -6.11
N CYS A 52 -4.87 16.33 -7.04
CA CYS A 52 -4.78 14.93 -7.48
C CYS A 52 -3.40 14.62 -8.09
N LEU A 53 -2.85 15.53 -8.88
CA LEU A 53 -1.56 15.33 -9.54
C LEU A 53 -0.39 15.32 -8.54
N VAL A 54 -0.47 16.13 -7.47
CA VAL A 54 0.54 16.16 -6.40
C VAL A 54 0.67 14.81 -5.68
N VAL A 55 -0.45 14.11 -5.46
CA VAL A 55 -0.50 12.90 -4.64
C VAL A 55 -0.67 11.60 -5.42
N ALA A 56 -0.84 11.65 -6.73
CA ALA A 56 -0.99 10.45 -7.56
C ALA A 56 0.21 9.50 -7.37
N VAL A 57 -0.08 8.21 -7.17
CA VAL A 57 0.94 7.16 -6.93
C VAL A 57 1.71 6.84 -8.21
N ARG A 58 1.03 6.94 -9.36
CA ARG A 58 1.63 6.93 -10.69
C ARG A 58 1.09 8.09 -11.53
N PRO A 59 1.74 8.45 -12.62
CA PRO A 59 1.17 9.41 -13.55
C PRO A 59 -0.25 8.98 -13.99
N LEU A 60 -1.20 9.90 -13.89
CA LEU A 60 -2.57 9.65 -14.34
C LEU A 60 -2.65 9.82 -15.85
N GLN A 61 -3.37 8.91 -16.52
CA GLN A 61 -3.69 9.08 -17.92
C GLN A 61 -4.63 10.27 -18.11
N VAL A 62 -4.61 10.87 -19.30
CA VAL A 62 -5.46 12.03 -19.60
C VAL A 62 -6.93 11.74 -19.32
N GLN A 63 -7.39 10.54 -19.67
CA GLN A 63 -8.76 10.08 -19.48
C GLN A 63 -9.11 9.91 -17.99
N GLU A 64 -8.19 9.31 -17.20
CA GLU A 64 -8.35 9.17 -15.75
C GLU A 64 -8.44 10.53 -15.06
N PHE A 65 -7.57 11.45 -15.50
CA PHE A 65 -7.48 12.79 -14.94
C PHE A 65 -8.69 13.65 -15.30
N ALA A 66 -9.17 13.55 -16.54
CA ALA A 66 -10.38 14.25 -17.00
C ALA A 66 -11.65 13.72 -16.32
N GLU A 67 -11.71 12.41 -16.00
CA GLU A 67 -12.88 11.85 -15.31
C GLU A 67 -13.08 12.45 -13.92
N ILE A 68 -11.99 12.86 -13.22
CA ILE A 68 -12.08 13.52 -11.92
C ILE A 68 -12.93 14.81 -11.99
N LEU A 69 -12.96 15.50 -13.14
CA LEU A 69 -13.79 16.69 -13.33
C LEU A 69 -15.29 16.39 -13.37
N ALA A 70 -15.65 15.16 -13.68
CA ALA A 70 -17.07 14.74 -13.78
C ALA A 70 -17.67 14.35 -12.39
N PHE A 71 -16.92 14.47 -11.29
CA PHE A 71 -17.43 14.20 -9.96
C PHE A 71 -18.02 15.45 -9.29
N ASP A 72 -19.20 15.27 -8.68
CA ASP A 72 -19.77 16.27 -7.77
C ASP A 72 -19.23 16.07 -6.35
N PHE A 73 -18.22 16.85 -6.00
CA PHE A 73 -17.59 16.82 -4.67
C PHE A 73 -18.35 17.65 -3.62
N ASN A 74 -19.38 18.41 -4.00
CA ASN A 74 -20.19 19.20 -3.07
C ASN A 74 -21.31 18.36 -2.45
N ALA A 75 -21.59 17.19 -3.02
CA ALA A 75 -22.56 16.26 -2.43
C ALA A 75 -22.06 15.75 -1.07
N GLU A 76 -22.99 15.57 -0.13
CA GLU A 76 -22.68 14.90 1.15
C GLU A 76 -22.24 13.45 0.91
N GLY A 77 -21.22 13.01 1.67
CA GLY A 77 -20.66 11.67 1.60
C GLY A 77 -19.75 11.44 0.39
N THR A 78 -19.87 10.28 -0.25
CA THR A 78 -19.03 9.91 -1.41
C THR A 78 -19.48 10.67 -2.66
N PRO A 79 -18.57 11.34 -3.41
CA PRO A 79 -18.92 12.11 -4.58
C PRO A 79 -19.53 11.23 -5.67
N LYS A 80 -20.54 11.78 -6.35
CA LYS A 80 -21.24 11.07 -7.42
C LYS A 80 -20.66 11.43 -8.78
N LEU A 81 -20.32 10.42 -9.56
CA LEU A 81 -19.92 10.60 -10.94
C LEU A 81 -21.14 11.02 -11.79
N ASN A 82 -21.08 12.18 -12.41
CA ASN A 82 -22.06 12.66 -13.38
C ASN A 82 -21.51 12.50 -14.79
N VAL A 83 -21.93 11.43 -15.46
CA VAL A 83 -21.47 11.11 -16.82
C VAL A 83 -21.76 12.26 -17.82
N GLY A 84 -22.83 13.03 -17.60
CA GLY A 84 -23.17 14.18 -18.43
C GLY A 84 -22.20 15.37 -18.29
N TRP A 85 -21.31 15.36 -17.32
CA TRP A 85 -20.26 16.37 -17.13
C TRP A 85 -18.93 15.98 -17.78
N ARG A 86 -18.84 14.81 -18.42
CA ARG A 86 -17.64 14.41 -19.16
C ARG A 86 -17.47 15.28 -20.39
N TRP A 87 -16.24 15.68 -20.62
CA TRP A 87 -15.86 16.43 -21.80
C TRP A 87 -15.66 15.48 -22.99
N GLU A 88 -16.05 15.92 -24.18
CA GLU A 88 -15.79 15.20 -25.43
C GLU A 88 -14.29 15.18 -25.74
N ASP A 89 -13.64 16.35 -25.63
CA ASP A 89 -12.17 16.46 -25.71
C ASP A 89 -11.55 16.52 -24.30
N GLN A 90 -11.01 15.40 -23.87
CA GLN A 90 -10.43 15.24 -22.53
C GLN A 90 -9.11 16.00 -22.36
N GLU A 91 -8.34 16.18 -23.43
CA GLU A 91 -7.10 16.95 -23.41
C GLU A 91 -7.40 18.44 -23.28
N GLU A 92 -8.38 18.93 -24.06
CA GLU A 92 -8.84 20.30 -23.92
C GLU A 92 -9.36 20.58 -22.52
N ALA A 93 -10.10 19.64 -21.91
CA ALA A 93 -10.58 19.75 -20.54
C ALA A 93 -9.44 19.95 -19.53
N VAL A 94 -8.41 19.13 -19.62
CA VAL A 94 -7.23 19.17 -18.72
C VAL A 94 -6.44 20.46 -18.94
N MET A 95 -6.12 20.78 -20.20
CA MET A 95 -5.31 21.95 -20.54
C MET A 95 -6.02 23.27 -20.25
N SER A 96 -7.34 23.35 -20.48
CA SER A 96 -8.12 24.55 -20.14
C SER A 96 -8.28 24.78 -18.63
N ALA A 97 -8.24 23.71 -17.84
CA ALA A 97 -8.31 23.81 -16.39
C ALA A 97 -6.97 24.24 -15.76
N CYS A 98 -5.86 23.60 -16.13
CA CYS A 98 -4.58 23.71 -15.44
C CYS A 98 -3.55 24.62 -16.13
N SER A 99 -3.88 25.15 -17.33
CA SER A 99 -2.99 26.05 -18.10
C SER A 99 -1.58 25.43 -18.32
N SER A 100 -0.56 26.29 -18.41
CA SER A 100 0.84 25.88 -18.65
C SER A 100 1.57 25.23 -17.45
N LEU A 101 0.88 25.04 -16.31
CA LEU A 101 1.46 24.33 -15.15
C LEU A 101 1.54 22.82 -15.36
N VAL A 102 0.74 22.28 -16.28
CA VAL A 102 0.74 20.85 -16.61
C VAL A 102 1.08 20.65 -18.09
N MET A 103 1.53 19.45 -18.40
CA MET A 103 1.81 19.01 -19.76
C MET A 103 1.31 17.57 -19.95
N ILE A 104 0.95 17.26 -21.19
CA ILE A 104 0.58 15.91 -21.59
C ILE A 104 1.78 15.30 -22.31
N VAL A 105 2.24 14.16 -21.79
CA VAL A 105 3.41 13.46 -22.31
C VAL A 105 3.00 12.06 -22.78
N LYS A 106 3.61 11.61 -23.87
CA LYS A 106 3.42 10.25 -24.35
C LYS A 106 4.28 9.29 -23.50
N ASP A 107 3.63 8.29 -22.91
CA ASP A 107 4.25 7.22 -22.16
C ASP A 107 3.81 5.86 -22.74
N GLY A 108 4.67 5.28 -23.56
CA GLY A 108 4.32 4.11 -24.36
C GLY A 108 3.15 4.39 -25.34
N GLU A 109 2.07 3.65 -25.21
CA GLU A 109 0.82 3.85 -25.96
C GLU A 109 -0.13 4.84 -25.30
N SER A 110 0.12 5.18 -24.02
CA SER A 110 -0.74 6.05 -23.22
C SER A 110 -0.28 7.51 -23.27
N ARG A 111 -1.19 8.43 -22.97
CA ARG A 111 -0.92 9.85 -22.76
C ARG A 111 -1.17 10.18 -21.31
N VAL A 112 -0.15 10.66 -20.61
CA VAL A 112 -0.20 10.94 -19.15
C VAL A 112 -0.04 12.42 -18.88
N VAL A 113 -0.65 12.87 -17.79
CA VAL A 113 -0.56 14.25 -17.31
C VAL A 113 0.52 14.34 -16.25
N GLN A 114 1.37 15.36 -16.35
CA GLN A 114 2.37 15.67 -15.34
C GLN A 114 2.58 17.18 -15.22
N PHE A 115 3.22 17.63 -14.15
CA PHE A 115 3.64 19.02 -14.06
C PHE A 115 4.66 19.35 -15.13
N SER A 116 4.58 20.56 -15.67
CA SER A 116 5.53 21.06 -16.68
C SER A 116 6.96 21.17 -16.15
N HIS A 117 7.11 21.27 -14.83
CA HIS A 117 8.40 21.25 -14.11
C HIS A 117 8.21 20.71 -12.70
N PHE A 118 9.21 20.00 -12.16
CA PHE A 118 9.12 19.40 -10.80
C PHE A 118 8.89 20.44 -9.69
N SER A 119 9.46 21.65 -9.84
CA SER A 119 9.31 22.72 -8.85
C SER A 119 7.90 23.30 -8.75
N VAL A 120 7.00 23.02 -9.71
CA VAL A 120 5.56 23.37 -9.56
C VAL A 120 4.94 22.65 -8.36
N LYS A 121 5.25 21.36 -8.19
CA LYS A 121 4.79 20.59 -7.03
C LYS A 121 5.31 21.19 -5.73
N GLU A 122 6.62 21.48 -5.66
CA GLU A 122 7.26 22.10 -4.49
C GLU A 122 6.64 23.47 -4.17
N PHE A 123 6.39 24.29 -5.20
CA PHE A 123 5.75 25.58 -5.05
C PHE A 123 4.33 25.47 -4.48
N LEU A 124 3.50 24.58 -5.04
CA LEU A 124 2.10 24.40 -4.62
C LEU A 124 1.96 23.86 -3.17
N THR A 125 2.93 23.10 -2.69
CA THR A 125 2.93 22.52 -1.33
C THR A 125 3.70 23.38 -0.31
N ALA A 126 4.38 24.44 -0.74
CA ALA A 126 5.18 25.27 0.13
C ALA A 126 4.31 26.16 1.03
N ASN A 127 4.63 26.24 2.33
CA ASN A 127 3.92 27.08 3.31
C ASN A 127 3.88 28.56 2.93
N ARG A 128 4.86 29.06 2.17
CA ARG A 128 4.88 30.44 1.68
C ARG A 128 3.71 30.79 0.75
N LEU A 129 3.10 29.79 0.09
CA LEU A 129 1.90 29.98 -0.72
C LEU A 129 0.64 30.08 0.16
N ALA A 130 0.65 29.53 1.36
CA ALA A 130 -0.47 29.54 2.30
C ALA A 130 -0.73 30.93 2.92
N GLU A 131 0.18 31.91 2.74
CA GLU A 131 0.06 33.25 3.32
C GLU A 131 -1.23 33.94 2.85
N PRO A 132 -2.13 34.35 3.77
CA PRO A 132 -3.46 34.90 3.42
C PRO A 132 -3.43 36.18 2.58
N ILE A 133 -2.31 36.88 2.58
CA ILE A 133 -2.12 38.16 1.85
C ILE A 133 -1.99 37.92 0.34
N LYS A 134 -1.62 36.70 -0.07
CA LYS A 134 -1.47 36.34 -1.48
C LYS A 134 -2.82 35.94 -2.08
N ASP A 135 -3.19 36.56 -3.18
CA ASP A 135 -4.41 36.28 -3.95
C ASP A 135 -4.43 34.85 -4.55
N VAL A 136 -3.27 34.20 -4.63
CA VAL A 136 -3.06 32.81 -5.08
C VAL A 136 -3.02 31.77 -3.96
N SER A 137 -3.17 32.19 -2.71
CA SER A 137 -3.10 31.28 -1.52
C SER A 137 -4.14 30.15 -1.58
N ARG A 138 -5.24 30.35 -2.29
CA ARG A 138 -6.26 29.30 -2.54
C ARG A 138 -5.72 28.06 -3.25
N TYR A 139 -4.58 28.18 -3.95
CA TYR A 139 -3.94 27.07 -4.65
C TYR A 139 -2.92 26.32 -3.78
N HIS A 140 -2.70 26.75 -2.54
CA HIS A 140 -1.88 25.98 -1.60
C HIS A 140 -2.48 24.60 -1.39
N ILE A 141 -1.65 23.57 -1.51
CA ILE A 141 -2.08 22.17 -1.43
C ILE A 141 -1.64 21.58 -0.10
N VAL A 142 -2.63 21.26 0.74
CA VAL A 142 -2.48 20.43 1.93
C VAL A 142 -2.58 18.97 1.51
N LEU A 143 -1.58 18.16 1.83
CA LEU A 143 -1.48 16.78 1.34
C LEU A 143 -2.66 15.91 1.80
N GLU A 144 -3.10 16.05 3.05
CA GLU A 144 -4.27 15.33 3.58
C GLU A 144 -5.53 15.60 2.75
N ALA A 145 -5.80 16.88 2.45
CA ALA A 145 -6.94 17.27 1.62
C ALA A 145 -6.82 16.73 0.19
N ALA A 146 -5.61 16.73 -0.37
CA ALA A 146 -5.34 16.20 -1.71
C ALA A 146 -5.55 14.67 -1.78
N HIS A 147 -5.01 13.93 -0.81
CA HIS A 147 -5.27 12.49 -0.69
C HIS A 147 -6.75 12.19 -0.47
N THR A 148 -7.45 12.99 0.35
CA THR A 148 -8.89 12.86 0.58
C THR A 148 -9.69 13.02 -0.72
N ILE A 149 -9.39 14.03 -1.53
CA ILE A 149 -10.08 14.26 -2.80
C ILE A 149 -9.89 13.09 -3.76
N LEU A 150 -8.66 12.61 -3.91
CA LEU A 150 -8.39 11.52 -4.85
C LEU A 150 -8.96 10.18 -4.34
N ALA A 151 -8.90 9.92 -3.03
CA ALA A 151 -9.55 8.75 -2.41
C ALA A 151 -11.08 8.79 -2.60
N ARG A 152 -11.71 9.97 -2.42
CA ARG A 152 -13.15 10.15 -2.66
C ARG A 152 -13.52 9.90 -4.12
N ALA A 153 -12.74 10.40 -5.08
CA ALA A 153 -12.97 10.14 -6.50
C ALA A 153 -12.85 8.64 -6.82
N CYS A 154 -11.82 7.98 -6.28
CA CYS A 154 -11.63 6.54 -6.44
C CYS A 154 -12.82 5.74 -5.88
N LEU A 155 -13.27 6.02 -4.66
CA LEU A 155 -14.44 5.37 -4.07
C LEU A 155 -15.70 5.69 -4.88
N GLY A 156 -15.85 6.93 -5.35
CA GLY A 156 -16.99 7.35 -6.16
C GLY A 156 -17.14 6.55 -7.45
N VAL A 157 -16.06 6.22 -8.14
CA VAL A 157 -16.13 5.35 -9.32
C VAL A 157 -16.35 3.89 -8.93
N LEU A 158 -15.67 3.35 -7.92
CA LEU A 158 -15.84 1.95 -7.49
C LEU A 158 -17.27 1.65 -7.01
N LEU A 159 -17.91 2.59 -6.33
CA LEU A 159 -19.30 2.47 -5.87
C LEU A 159 -20.34 2.69 -6.99
N ARG A 160 -19.91 3.07 -8.17
CA ARG A 160 -20.77 3.14 -9.38
C ARG A 160 -20.84 1.80 -10.09
N LEU A 161 -19.82 0.95 -9.90
CA LEU A 161 -19.69 -0.33 -10.58
C LEU A 161 -20.44 -1.42 -9.81
N ASP A 162 -21.18 -2.26 -10.50
CA ASP A 162 -21.91 -3.40 -9.93
C ASP A 162 -21.43 -4.73 -10.54
N ASP A 163 -22.02 -5.84 -10.14
CA ASP A 163 -21.63 -7.20 -10.57
C ASP A 163 -22.06 -7.54 -12.01
N ARG A 164 -22.78 -6.64 -12.69
CA ARG A 164 -23.20 -6.80 -14.08
C ARG A 164 -22.16 -6.26 -15.07
N ILE A 165 -21.19 -5.49 -14.57
CA ILE A 165 -20.13 -4.93 -15.38
C ILE A 165 -19.27 -6.02 -16.00
N ASP A 166 -18.87 -5.85 -17.26
CA ASP A 166 -17.87 -6.68 -17.91
C ASP A 166 -16.60 -5.88 -18.24
N ARG A 167 -15.65 -6.52 -18.92
CA ARG A 167 -14.36 -5.89 -19.26
C ARG A 167 -14.50 -4.70 -20.18
N ASP A 168 -15.41 -4.80 -21.13
CA ASP A 168 -15.62 -3.74 -22.11
C ASP A 168 -16.29 -2.53 -21.45
N ASP A 169 -17.16 -2.80 -20.45
CA ASP A 169 -17.78 -1.76 -19.65
C ASP A 169 -16.80 -0.98 -18.79
N ILE A 170 -15.73 -1.61 -18.27
CA ILE A 170 -14.70 -0.93 -17.45
C ILE A 170 -14.02 0.19 -18.25
N GLU A 171 -13.83 0.00 -19.55
CA GLU A 171 -13.23 1.04 -20.42
C GLU A 171 -14.07 2.32 -20.46
N ASN A 172 -15.36 2.24 -20.12
CA ASN A 172 -16.23 3.40 -19.94
C ASN A 172 -15.99 4.16 -18.62
N PHE A 173 -15.13 3.64 -17.74
CA PHE A 173 -14.76 4.24 -16.45
C PHE A 173 -13.23 4.33 -16.34
N PRO A 174 -12.59 5.27 -17.03
CA PRO A 174 -11.13 5.37 -17.11
C PRO A 174 -10.43 5.32 -15.76
N LEU A 175 -11.00 5.98 -14.73
CA LEU A 175 -10.42 6.01 -13.37
C LEU A 175 -10.55 4.67 -12.62
N ALA A 176 -11.37 3.72 -13.07
CA ALA A 176 -11.70 2.51 -12.31
C ALA A 176 -10.47 1.62 -12.00
N ARG A 177 -9.55 1.45 -12.96
CA ARG A 177 -8.33 0.65 -12.77
C ARG A 177 -7.38 1.30 -11.76
N TYR A 178 -7.14 2.60 -11.90
CA TYR A 178 -6.38 3.37 -10.91
C TYR A 178 -7.02 3.29 -9.52
N ALA A 179 -8.33 3.49 -9.47
CA ALA A 179 -9.09 3.47 -8.23
C ALA A 179 -8.97 2.11 -7.52
N ALA A 180 -9.19 1.00 -8.23
CA ALA A 180 -9.12 -0.33 -7.65
C ALA A 180 -7.73 -0.62 -7.03
N GLN A 181 -6.67 -0.13 -7.65
CA GLN A 181 -5.29 -0.39 -7.22
C GLN A 181 -4.82 0.55 -6.11
N TYR A 182 -5.19 1.83 -6.14
CA TYR A 182 -4.52 2.86 -5.34
C TYR A 182 -5.41 3.60 -4.32
N TRP A 183 -6.74 3.40 -4.30
CA TRP A 183 -7.60 4.09 -3.34
C TRP A 183 -7.14 3.90 -1.89
N ALA A 184 -6.74 2.68 -1.54
CA ALA A 184 -6.28 2.34 -0.20
C ALA A 184 -4.95 3.03 0.16
N SER A 185 -4.07 3.26 -0.81
CA SER A 185 -2.82 4.00 -0.60
C SER A 185 -3.10 5.45 -0.21
N HIS A 186 -4.11 6.07 -0.83
CA HIS A 186 -4.55 7.40 -0.46
C HIS A 186 -5.27 7.41 0.89
N ALA A 187 -6.12 6.42 1.16
CA ALA A 187 -6.87 6.30 2.40
C ALA A 187 -5.99 6.11 3.65
N ARG A 188 -4.79 5.56 3.49
CA ARG A 188 -3.81 5.36 4.58
C ARG A 188 -3.06 6.64 4.97
N PHE A 189 -3.18 7.70 4.19
CA PHE A 189 -2.49 8.95 4.52
C PHE A 189 -3.18 9.63 5.71
N GLU A 190 -2.44 9.83 6.79
CA GLU A 190 -2.89 10.53 8.01
C GLU A 190 -4.36 10.22 8.39
N ASN A 191 -5.22 11.25 8.44
CA ASN A 191 -6.63 11.13 8.84
C ASN A 191 -7.61 10.89 7.67
N VAL A 192 -7.11 10.60 6.48
CA VAL A 192 -7.95 10.47 5.26
C VAL A 192 -9.03 9.41 5.44
N SER A 193 -8.72 8.27 6.05
CA SER A 193 -9.68 7.17 6.26
C SER A 193 -10.92 7.63 7.01
N SER A 194 -10.79 8.53 7.98
CA SER A 194 -11.92 9.07 8.74
C SER A 194 -12.85 9.94 7.88
N HIS A 195 -12.30 10.69 6.91
CA HIS A 195 -13.04 11.55 6.00
C HIS A 195 -13.79 10.80 4.88
N ILE A 196 -13.41 9.54 4.62
CA ILE A 196 -14.01 8.69 3.58
C ILE A 196 -14.68 7.44 4.13
N ARG A 197 -14.93 7.41 5.43
CA ARG A 197 -15.44 6.26 6.19
C ARG A 197 -16.70 5.66 5.54
N ASP A 198 -17.72 6.47 5.29
CA ASP A 198 -18.99 6.03 4.69
C ASP A 198 -18.77 5.33 3.34
N GLY A 199 -17.86 5.85 2.53
CA GLY A 199 -17.51 5.25 1.24
C GLY A 199 -16.83 3.90 1.40
N MET A 200 -15.92 3.77 2.37
CA MET A 200 -15.24 2.51 2.68
C MET A 200 -16.23 1.48 3.22
N GLU A 201 -17.08 1.86 4.17
CA GLU A 201 -18.12 0.98 4.71
C GLU A 201 -19.10 0.50 3.61
N CYS A 202 -19.45 1.39 2.67
CA CYS A 202 -20.27 1.02 1.52
C CYS A 202 -19.57 0.06 0.55
N LEU A 203 -18.27 0.27 0.27
CA LEU A 203 -17.47 -0.60 -0.59
C LEU A 203 -17.30 -2.00 0.01
N PHE A 204 -17.12 -2.09 1.33
CA PHE A 204 -16.90 -3.33 2.06
C PHE A 204 -18.19 -3.99 2.56
N ASP A 205 -19.34 -3.50 2.18
CA ASP A 205 -20.63 -4.12 2.51
C ASP A 205 -20.79 -5.44 1.72
N ALA A 206 -20.79 -6.57 2.44
CA ALA A 206 -20.88 -7.91 1.84
C ALA A 206 -22.23 -8.16 1.10
N ASP A 207 -23.26 -7.37 1.42
CA ASP A 207 -24.59 -7.45 0.81
C ASP A 207 -24.67 -6.68 -0.52
N LYS A 208 -23.62 -5.90 -0.84
CA LYS A 208 -23.53 -5.10 -2.07
C LYS A 208 -22.54 -5.68 -3.08
N PRO A 209 -22.74 -5.46 -4.37
CA PRO A 209 -21.88 -6.02 -5.41
C PRO A 209 -20.49 -5.34 -5.47
N HIS A 210 -20.36 -4.14 -4.92
CA HIS A 210 -19.17 -3.29 -5.11
C HIS A 210 -17.88 -3.93 -4.61
N TYR A 211 -17.93 -4.66 -3.49
CA TYR A 211 -16.77 -5.38 -2.95
C TYR A 211 -16.24 -6.45 -3.89
N ALA A 212 -17.14 -7.26 -4.45
CA ALA A 212 -16.76 -8.32 -5.41
C ALA A 212 -16.21 -7.71 -6.71
N THR A 213 -16.82 -6.64 -7.19
CA THR A 213 -16.40 -5.91 -8.39
C THR A 213 -15.03 -5.26 -8.19
N TRP A 214 -14.81 -4.59 -7.04
CA TRP A 214 -13.50 -4.04 -6.70
C TRP A 214 -12.40 -5.12 -6.70
N LEU A 215 -12.63 -6.26 -6.03
CA LEU A 215 -11.67 -7.36 -5.99
C LEU A 215 -11.37 -7.93 -7.38
N TRP A 216 -12.38 -8.02 -8.23
CA TRP A 216 -12.22 -8.53 -9.57
C TRP A 216 -11.32 -7.61 -10.41
N ILE A 217 -11.52 -6.29 -10.37
CA ILE A 217 -10.67 -5.30 -11.06
C ILE A 217 -9.25 -5.30 -10.45
N TYR A 218 -9.15 -5.32 -9.12
CA TYR A 218 -7.87 -5.32 -8.40
C TYR A 218 -6.99 -6.52 -8.75
N ASP A 219 -7.58 -7.72 -8.82
CA ASP A 219 -6.84 -8.93 -9.13
C ASP A 219 -6.41 -9.00 -10.61
N GLU A 220 -7.18 -8.41 -11.52
CA GLU A 220 -6.80 -8.29 -12.92
C GLU A 220 -5.52 -7.49 -13.07
N GLU A 221 -5.44 -6.34 -12.39
CA GLU A 221 -4.28 -5.46 -12.44
C GLU A 221 -3.04 -6.07 -11.75
N GLN A 222 -3.21 -6.72 -10.58
CA GLN A 222 -2.07 -7.25 -9.83
C GLN A 222 -1.54 -8.60 -10.29
N TYR A 223 -2.40 -9.50 -10.77
CA TYR A 223 -2.03 -10.90 -10.95
C TYR A 223 -2.38 -11.48 -12.33
N GLY A 224 -3.02 -10.73 -13.19
CA GLY A 224 -3.48 -11.22 -14.51
C GLY A 224 -4.43 -12.41 -14.41
N ARG A 225 -4.94 -12.74 -13.23
CA ARG A 225 -5.75 -13.93 -12.95
C ARG A 225 -7.21 -13.80 -13.37
N SER A 226 -7.70 -12.60 -13.55
CA SER A 226 -9.05 -12.33 -14.03
C SER A 226 -9.25 -12.70 -15.51
N MET A 227 -8.19 -13.13 -16.19
CA MET A 227 -8.28 -13.57 -17.59
C MET A 227 -9.29 -14.69 -17.87
N PHE A 228 -9.80 -15.35 -16.83
CA PHE A 228 -10.69 -16.51 -16.95
C PHE A 228 -12.17 -16.22 -16.69
N THR A 229 -12.53 -15.04 -16.14
CA THR A 229 -13.92 -14.71 -15.85
C THR A 229 -14.36 -13.42 -16.51
N LYS A 230 -15.48 -13.49 -17.24
CA LYS A 230 -16.04 -12.32 -17.95
C LYS A 230 -16.64 -11.29 -16.97
N HIS A 231 -17.13 -11.74 -15.82
CA HIS A 231 -17.82 -10.93 -14.81
C HIS A 231 -17.24 -11.17 -13.42
N PRO A 232 -17.46 -10.26 -12.46
CA PRO A 232 -17.12 -10.45 -11.07
C PRO A 232 -17.68 -11.74 -10.49
N ILE A 233 -16.86 -12.50 -9.76
CA ILE A 233 -17.31 -13.70 -9.07
C ILE A 233 -17.31 -13.42 -7.58
N LYS A 234 -18.40 -13.81 -6.88
CA LYS A 234 -18.44 -13.75 -5.42
C LYS A 234 -17.35 -14.68 -4.86
N ARG A 235 -16.33 -14.11 -4.25
CA ARG A 235 -15.20 -14.84 -3.68
C ARG A 235 -15.49 -15.23 -2.23
N GLU A 236 -14.79 -16.27 -1.76
CA GLU A 236 -14.88 -16.75 -0.37
C GLU A 236 -14.26 -15.77 0.64
N ALA A 237 -13.42 -14.83 0.19
CA ALA A 237 -12.78 -13.87 1.09
C ALA A 237 -13.79 -12.86 1.64
N VAL A 238 -13.94 -12.88 2.96
CA VAL A 238 -14.80 -11.93 3.67
C VAL A 238 -14.21 -10.52 3.67
N PRO A 239 -15.01 -9.45 3.67
CA PRO A 239 -14.53 -8.07 3.72
C PRO A 239 -13.53 -7.78 4.85
N LEU A 240 -13.74 -8.37 6.03
CA LEU A 240 -12.85 -8.23 7.19
C LEU A 240 -11.41 -8.68 6.88
N TYR A 241 -11.21 -9.70 6.05
CA TYR A 241 -9.88 -10.12 5.63
C TYR A 241 -9.12 -9.01 4.91
N HIS A 242 -9.79 -8.30 3.98
CA HIS A 242 -9.15 -7.21 3.24
C HIS A 242 -9.01 -5.94 4.08
N ALA A 243 -9.96 -5.63 4.97
CA ALA A 243 -9.79 -4.55 5.94
C ALA A 243 -8.57 -4.78 6.82
N ALA A 244 -8.39 -6.02 7.31
CA ALA A 244 -7.21 -6.42 8.09
C ALA A 244 -5.90 -6.36 7.28
N ARG A 245 -5.94 -6.76 6.01
CA ARG A 245 -4.80 -6.65 5.08
C ARG A 245 -4.40 -5.20 4.82
N LEU A 246 -5.40 -4.33 4.65
CA LEU A 246 -5.17 -2.92 4.31
C LEU A 246 -4.83 -2.04 5.52
N GLY A 247 -5.00 -2.52 6.75
CA GLY A 247 -4.65 -1.78 7.96
C GLY A 247 -5.72 -0.80 8.44
N PHE A 248 -6.98 -0.92 7.97
CA PHE A 248 -8.07 -0.04 8.37
C PHE A 248 -8.77 -0.52 9.64
N CYS A 249 -8.30 -0.04 10.81
CA CYS A 249 -8.78 -0.50 12.11
C CYS A 249 -10.26 -0.15 12.33
N ASP A 250 -10.67 1.10 12.06
CA ASP A 250 -12.06 1.53 12.24
C ASP A 250 -13.04 0.76 11.35
N LEU A 251 -12.61 0.49 10.08
CA LEU A 251 -13.40 -0.34 9.17
C LEU A 251 -13.49 -1.79 9.65
N ALA A 252 -12.38 -2.35 10.15
CA ALA A 252 -12.37 -3.69 10.72
C ALA A 252 -13.30 -3.78 11.94
N GLU A 253 -13.30 -2.78 12.82
CA GLU A 253 -14.21 -2.69 13.96
C GLU A 253 -15.68 -2.65 13.52
N HIS A 254 -16.01 -1.81 12.53
CA HIS A 254 -17.36 -1.75 11.96
C HIS A 254 -17.81 -3.11 11.40
N LEU A 255 -16.93 -3.76 10.60
CA LEU A 255 -17.23 -5.06 9.99
C LEU A 255 -17.42 -6.17 11.03
N ILE A 256 -16.62 -6.18 12.10
CA ILE A 256 -16.76 -7.13 13.20
C ILE A 256 -18.09 -6.89 13.95
N ALA A 257 -18.45 -5.64 14.18
CA ALA A 257 -19.73 -5.32 14.83
C ALA A 257 -20.93 -5.80 14.02
N LYS A 258 -20.86 -5.71 12.69
CA LYS A 258 -21.90 -6.15 11.76
C LYS A 258 -21.91 -7.68 11.56
N HIS A 259 -20.72 -8.29 11.49
CA HIS A 259 -20.51 -9.71 11.18
C HIS A 259 -19.46 -10.34 12.11
N PRO A 260 -19.80 -10.55 13.41
CA PRO A 260 -18.84 -11.10 14.37
C PRO A 260 -18.35 -12.52 14.00
N GLU A 261 -19.13 -13.29 13.23
CA GLU A 261 -18.77 -14.61 12.71
C GLU A 261 -17.57 -14.57 11.75
N HIS A 262 -17.26 -13.40 11.17
CA HIS A 262 -16.14 -13.25 10.24
C HIS A 262 -14.77 -13.15 10.92
N VAL A 263 -14.69 -13.00 12.24
CA VAL A 263 -13.44 -12.84 12.99
C VAL A 263 -12.45 -13.98 12.72
N ASN A 264 -12.96 -15.23 12.65
CA ASN A 264 -12.18 -16.43 12.36
C ASN A 264 -12.46 -17.02 10.97
N ALA A 265 -13.21 -16.30 10.12
CA ALA A 265 -13.51 -16.79 8.78
C ALA A 265 -12.24 -16.88 7.93
N ARG A 266 -12.15 -17.93 7.11
CA ARG A 266 -11.02 -18.12 6.20
C ARG A 266 -11.22 -17.31 4.92
N GLY A 267 -10.20 -16.56 4.54
CA GLY A 267 -10.18 -15.83 3.28
C GLY A 267 -9.60 -16.66 2.12
N GLY A 268 -9.42 -16.02 0.96
CA GLY A 268 -9.13 -16.65 -0.32
C GLY A 268 -7.86 -17.50 -0.46
N VAL A 269 -7.08 -17.72 0.60
CA VAL A 269 -5.91 -18.63 0.66
C VAL A 269 -5.88 -19.39 1.97
N GLU A 270 -7.05 -19.76 2.49
CA GLU A 270 -7.24 -20.51 3.74
C GLU A 270 -6.62 -19.83 4.98
N VAL A 271 -6.51 -18.52 4.99
CA VAL A 271 -5.96 -17.74 6.11
C VAL A 271 -7.03 -16.83 6.71
N THR A 272 -6.98 -16.62 8.03
CA THR A 272 -7.94 -15.75 8.74
C THR A 272 -7.49 -14.28 8.69
N PRO A 273 -8.37 -13.32 9.07
CA PRO A 273 -7.97 -11.92 9.26
C PRO A 273 -6.76 -11.75 10.20
N MET A 274 -6.64 -12.59 11.23
CA MET A 274 -5.50 -12.61 12.15
C MET A 274 -4.17 -12.91 11.45
N HIS A 275 -4.16 -13.88 10.54
CA HIS A 275 -2.96 -14.24 9.78
C HIS A 275 -2.51 -13.11 8.85
N ILE A 276 -3.45 -12.47 8.16
CA ILE A 276 -3.09 -11.43 7.20
C ILE A 276 -2.67 -10.14 7.93
N ALA A 277 -3.33 -9.77 9.02
CA ALA A 277 -2.91 -8.65 9.86
C ALA A 277 -1.47 -8.86 10.40
N ALA A 278 -1.16 -10.09 10.82
CA ALA A 278 0.19 -10.46 11.28
C ALA A 278 1.23 -10.37 10.15
N CYS A 279 0.88 -10.84 8.95
CA CYS A 279 1.73 -10.80 7.76
C CYS A 279 2.07 -9.36 7.33
N GLU A 280 1.09 -8.45 7.40
CA GLU A 280 1.24 -7.06 6.97
C GLU A 280 1.83 -6.15 8.07
N GLY A 281 1.74 -6.55 9.34
CA GLY A 281 2.36 -5.82 10.44
C GLY A 281 1.40 -4.94 11.25
N HIS A 282 0.08 -5.17 11.16
CA HIS A 282 -0.95 -4.31 11.75
C HIS A 282 -1.28 -4.72 13.19
N VAL A 283 -0.48 -4.26 14.16
CA VAL A 283 -0.60 -4.60 15.59
C VAL A 283 -1.94 -4.17 16.19
N GLU A 284 -2.46 -3.01 15.81
CA GLU A 284 -3.75 -2.49 16.29
C GLU A 284 -4.91 -3.39 15.89
N ILE A 285 -4.91 -3.88 14.64
CA ILE A 285 -5.92 -4.83 14.15
C ILE A 285 -5.78 -6.18 14.84
N LEU A 286 -4.55 -6.64 15.11
CA LEU A 286 -4.34 -7.87 15.87
C LEU A 286 -4.93 -7.74 17.27
N SER A 287 -4.74 -6.59 17.94
CA SER A 287 -5.36 -6.34 19.25
C SER A 287 -6.89 -6.39 19.15
N LEU A 288 -7.46 -5.65 18.18
CA LEU A 288 -8.90 -5.65 17.95
C LEU A 288 -9.45 -7.06 17.71
N LEU A 289 -8.82 -7.84 16.86
CA LEU A 289 -9.25 -9.20 16.52
C LEU A 289 -9.21 -10.12 17.73
N LEU A 290 -8.12 -10.06 18.54
CA LEU A 290 -7.99 -10.85 19.77
C LEU A 290 -9.06 -10.48 20.80
N ASP A 291 -9.34 -9.19 20.99
CA ASP A 291 -10.38 -8.71 21.91
C ASP A 291 -11.80 -9.11 21.46
N ARG A 292 -11.95 -9.49 20.18
CA ARG A 292 -13.20 -9.98 19.60
C ARG A 292 -13.21 -11.50 19.36
N GLY A 293 -12.27 -12.25 19.97
CA GLY A 293 -12.25 -13.72 20.00
C GLY A 293 -11.58 -14.37 18.78
N ALA A 294 -10.65 -13.67 18.13
CA ALA A 294 -9.78 -14.31 17.14
C ALA A 294 -8.90 -15.37 17.77
N ASP A 295 -8.72 -16.48 17.08
CA ASP A 295 -7.82 -17.56 17.51
C ASP A 295 -6.36 -17.10 17.31
N LEU A 296 -5.63 -16.95 18.43
CA LEU A 296 -4.23 -16.52 18.47
C LEU A 296 -3.30 -17.47 17.72
N ASP A 297 -3.58 -18.77 17.79
CA ASP A 297 -2.81 -19.85 17.20
C ASP A 297 -3.56 -20.59 16.08
N GLY A 298 -4.57 -19.94 15.53
CA GLY A 298 -5.35 -20.46 14.41
C GLY A 298 -4.44 -20.96 13.29
N ARG A 299 -4.83 -22.09 12.66
CA ARG A 299 -4.03 -22.73 11.61
C ARG A 299 -4.52 -22.31 10.24
N GLY A 300 -3.66 -21.65 9.48
CA GLY A 300 -3.88 -21.25 8.09
C GLY A 300 -3.33 -22.25 7.09
N ARG A 301 -3.16 -21.81 5.85
CA ARG A 301 -2.53 -22.59 4.79
C ARG A 301 -1.15 -23.08 5.24
N TRP A 302 -0.80 -24.33 4.92
CA TRP A 302 0.41 -25.03 5.38
C TRP A 302 0.53 -25.16 6.89
N ASP A 303 -0.59 -25.12 7.60
CA ASP A 303 -0.64 -25.23 9.07
C ASP A 303 0.19 -24.15 9.80
N GLU A 304 0.39 -23.00 9.15
CA GLU A 304 1.09 -21.86 9.72
C GLU A 304 0.20 -21.09 10.70
N THR A 305 0.76 -20.63 11.83
CA THR A 305 0.10 -19.71 12.78
C THR A 305 0.29 -18.25 12.35
N PRO A 306 -0.51 -17.29 12.86
CA PRO A 306 -0.29 -15.87 12.65
C PRO A 306 1.13 -15.43 13.01
N MET A 307 1.67 -15.92 14.15
CA MET A 307 3.04 -15.65 14.58
C MET A 307 4.05 -16.15 13.53
N TYR A 308 3.90 -17.39 13.06
CA TYR A 308 4.81 -17.92 12.04
C TYR A 308 4.82 -17.05 10.78
N ARG A 309 3.65 -16.56 10.34
CA ARG A 309 3.54 -15.65 9.19
C ARG A 309 4.20 -14.30 9.43
N ALA A 310 4.04 -13.73 10.63
CA ALA A 310 4.73 -12.50 11.02
C ALA A 310 6.24 -12.65 10.93
N LEU A 311 6.79 -13.73 11.50
CA LEU A 311 8.22 -14.03 11.47
C LEU A 311 8.74 -14.20 10.04
N ARG A 312 7.99 -14.92 9.19
CA ARG A 312 8.34 -15.13 7.78
C ARG A 312 8.38 -13.82 6.97
N LYS A 313 7.67 -12.79 7.41
CA LYS A 313 7.65 -11.45 6.82
C LYS A 313 8.49 -10.45 7.59
N GLU A 314 9.33 -10.94 8.50
CA GLU A 314 10.24 -10.13 9.31
C GLU A 314 9.53 -9.01 10.10
N LYS A 315 8.24 -9.25 10.47
CA LYS A 315 7.45 -8.34 11.28
C LYS A 315 7.77 -8.51 12.77
N LEU A 316 8.95 -8.01 13.20
CA LEU A 316 9.50 -8.14 14.55
C LEU A 316 8.52 -7.71 15.64
N GLU A 317 7.92 -6.55 15.49
CA GLU A 317 6.99 -5.99 16.48
C GLU A 317 5.75 -6.85 16.65
N VAL A 318 5.23 -7.38 15.53
CA VAL A 318 4.10 -8.32 15.56
C VAL A 318 4.47 -9.61 16.23
N GLY A 319 5.63 -10.20 15.90
CA GLY A 319 6.13 -11.40 16.56
C GLY A 319 6.23 -11.20 18.08
N ARG A 320 6.81 -10.07 18.52
CA ARG A 320 6.90 -9.68 19.93
C ARG A 320 5.53 -9.53 20.58
N TYR A 321 4.60 -8.84 19.88
CA TYR A 321 3.24 -8.64 20.34
C TYR A 321 2.51 -9.99 20.57
N LEU A 322 2.53 -10.88 19.56
CA LEU A 322 1.85 -12.17 19.62
C LEU A 322 2.43 -13.07 20.72
N LEU A 323 3.76 -13.10 20.87
CA LEU A 323 4.42 -13.82 21.97
C LEU A 323 4.03 -13.26 23.34
N ASN A 324 3.88 -11.94 23.49
CA ASN A 324 3.43 -11.33 24.75
C ASN A 324 1.97 -11.67 25.06
N ARG A 325 1.15 -11.96 24.00
CA ARG A 325 -0.24 -12.44 24.16
C ARG A 325 -0.33 -13.96 24.38
N GLY A 326 0.80 -14.67 24.40
CA GLY A 326 0.88 -16.10 24.72
C GLY A 326 0.82 -17.04 23.51
N ALA A 327 1.19 -16.55 22.30
CA ALA A 327 1.22 -17.38 21.10
C ALA A 327 2.13 -18.62 21.28
N GLU A 328 1.75 -19.74 20.64
CA GLU A 328 2.45 -21.02 20.72
C GLU A 328 3.86 -20.94 20.10
N VAL A 329 4.89 -20.92 20.96
CA VAL A 329 6.30 -20.76 20.56
C VAL A 329 6.80 -21.90 19.69
N ASN A 330 6.28 -23.12 19.90
CA ASN A 330 6.75 -24.35 19.26
C ASN A 330 5.76 -24.89 18.21
N ALA A 331 4.89 -24.03 17.67
CA ALA A 331 3.95 -24.39 16.63
C ALA A 331 4.67 -24.87 15.37
N ARG A 332 4.40 -26.08 14.91
CA ARG A 332 4.95 -26.64 13.66
C ARG A 332 4.03 -26.36 12.50
N ASN A 333 4.58 -26.03 11.33
CA ASN A 333 3.83 -26.00 10.10
C ASN A 333 3.78 -27.39 9.43
N THR A 334 3.12 -27.54 8.28
CA THR A 334 3.00 -28.83 7.53
C THR A 334 4.34 -29.49 7.22
N TYR A 335 5.40 -28.72 7.06
CA TYR A 335 6.76 -29.21 6.79
C TYR A 335 7.55 -29.53 8.06
N GLY A 336 6.94 -29.32 9.23
CA GLY A 336 7.57 -29.49 10.53
C GLY A 336 8.51 -28.36 10.95
N TYR A 337 8.55 -27.27 10.20
CA TYR A 337 9.34 -26.09 10.59
C TYR A 337 8.75 -25.45 11.83
N LEU A 338 9.63 -25.15 12.78
CA LEU A 338 9.35 -24.38 13.98
C LEU A 338 9.71 -22.91 13.76
N PRO A 339 9.07 -21.98 14.46
CA PRO A 339 9.45 -20.57 14.44
C PRO A 339 10.95 -20.35 14.63
N LEU A 340 11.58 -21.01 15.62
CA LEU A 340 12.99 -20.86 15.91
C LEU A 340 13.92 -21.31 14.76
N ILE A 341 13.56 -22.36 14.01
CA ILE A 341 14.33 -22.79 12.84
C ILE A 341 14.28 -21.71 11.75
N TYR A 342 13.11 -21.10 11.57
CA TYR A 342 12.90 -20.12 10.52
C TYR A 342 13.67 -18.81 10.74
N VAL A 343 13.73 -18.35 12.01
CA VAL A 343 14.38 -17.07 12.36
C VAL A 343 15.79 -17.24 12.93
N ALA A 344 16.38 -18.43 12.81
CA ALA A 344 17.67 -18.74 13.42
C ALA A 344 18.85 -17.87 12.93
N GLU A 345 18.67 -17.10 11.87
CA GLU A 345 19.63 -16.11 11.37
C GLU A 345 19.46 -14.71 12.00
N HIS A 346 18.43 -14.50 12.84
CA HIS A 346 18.11 -13.20 13.44
C HIS A 346 18.22 -13.25 14.96
N VAL A 347 19.32 -12.76 15.50
CA VAL A 347 19.67 -12.89 16.93
C VAL A 347 18.58 -12.40 17.89
N GLU A 348 17.90 -11.30 17.58
CA GLU A 348 16.84 -10.77 18.44
C GLU A 348 15.61 -11.69 18.53
N PHE A 349 15.21 -12.29 17.41
CA PHE A 349 14.13 -13.28 17.40
C PHE A 349 14.54 -14.57 18.10
N VAL A 350 15.76 -15.03 17.86
CA VAL A 350 16.29 -16.23 18.54
C VAL A 350 16.20 -16.04 20.06
N ARG A 351 16.70 -14.92 20.58
CA ARG A 351 16.63 -14.60 22.02
C ARG A 351 15.18 -14.60 22.51
N MET A 352 14.31 -13.87 21.82
CA MET A 352 12.92 -13.71 22.20
C MET A 352 12.16 -15.04 22.26
N LEU A 353 12.42 -15.96 21.33
CA LEU A 353 11.79 -17.29 21.31
C LEU A 353 12.38 -18.22 22.38
N LEU A 354 13.71 -18.21 22.58
CA LEU A 354 14.38 -19.03 23.60
C LEU A 354 13.96 -18.62 25.01
N ASP A 355 13.87 -17.32 25.30
CA ASP A 355 13.39 -16.82 26.61
C ASP A 355 11.96 -17.28 26.94
N ARG A 356 11.18 -17.67 25.87
CA ARG A 356 9.83 -18.19 26.02
C ARG A 356 9.71 -19.71 25.86
N GLY A 357 10.83 -20.44 25.92
CA GLY A 357 10.85 -21.90 25.93
C GLY A 357 10.78 -22.53 24.53
N ALA A 358 11.31 -21.86 23.51
CA ALA A 358 11.49 -22.50 22.22
C ALA A 358 12.45 -23.72 22.34
N ARG A 359 12.08 -24.81 21.67
CA ARG A 359 12.84 -26.06 21.69
C ARG A 359 14.07 -25.97 20.81
N ILE A 360 15.22 -25.74 21.41
CA ILE A 360 16.46 -25.39 20.74
C ILE A 360 17.03 -26.50 19.84
N ASN A 361 16.81 -27.78 20.16
CA ASN A 361 17.33 -28.93 19.41
C ASN A 361 16.28 -29.66 18.56
N ASP A 362 15.08 -29.11 18.46
CA ASP A 362 14.04 -29.66 17.62
C ASP A 362 14.45 -29.57 16.13
N ARG A 363 14.03 -30.58 15.37
CA ARG A 363 14.34 -30.71 13.93
C ARG A 363 13.09 -30.48 13.08
N ASP A 364 13.27 -29.94 11.88
CA ASP A 364 12.22 -29.97 10.87
C ASP A 364 11.99 -31.40 10.34
N ASN A 365 10.82 -31.62 9.74
CA ASN A 365 10.47 -32.93 9.21
C ASN A 365 11.06 -33.22 7.82
N TYR A 366 11.50 -32.17 7.09
CA TYR A 366 11.93 -32.29 5.71
C TYR A 366 13.41 -32.63 5.60
N LEU A 367 14.28 -31.79 6.13
CA LEU A 367 15.74 -31.94 6.07
C LEU A 367 16.35 -32.44 7.38
N GLY A 368 15.60 -32.49 8.48
CA GLY A 368 16.10 -32.82 9.80
C GLY A 368 17.04 -31.76 10.37
N ILE A 369 16.95 -30.52 9.89
CA ILE A 369 17.78 -29.39 10.36
C ILE A 369 17.29 -28.89 11.70
N THR A 370 18.24 -28.44 12.54
CA THR A 370 17.99 -27.73 13.79
C THR A 370 18.18 -26.22 13.59
N PRO A 371 17.74 -25.37 14.53
CA PRO A 371 18.06 -23.95 14.49
C PRO A 371 19.56 -23.67 14.29
N LEU A 372 20.44 -24.48 14.93
CA LEU A 372 21.90 -24.30 14.80
C LEU A 372 22.40 -24.60 13.37
N HIS A 373 21.79 -25.55 12.64
CA HIS A 373 22.11 -25.77 11.22
C HIS A 373 21.74 -24.54 10.36
N THR A 374 20.57 -23.95 10.62
CA THR A 374 20.13 -22.75 9.88
C THR A 374 21.03 -21.58 10.19
N ALA A 375 21.31 -21.30 11.47
CA ALA A 375 22.21 -20.23 11.88
C ALA A 375 23.62 -20.39 11.29
N ALA A 376 24.15 -21.62 11.26
CA ALA A 376 25.47 -21.92 10.70
C ALA A 376 25.56 -21.68 9.18
N ARG A 377 24.47 -21.84 8.46
CA ARG A 377 24.36 -21.50 7.01
C ARG A 377 24.21 -20.01 6.77
N GLY A 378 23.71 -19.28 7.76
CA GLY A 378 23.55 -17.83 7.72
C GLY A 378 24.86 -17.06 7.89
N TRP A 379 24.73 -15.74 8.02
CA TRP A 379 25.87 -14.83 8.13
C TRP A 379 26.03 -14.20 9.53
N ASP A 380 25.07 -14.48 10.44
CA ASP A 380 25.05 -13.88 11.78
C ASP A 380 25.69 -14.79 12.83
N ILE A 381 26.98 -14.59 13.08
CA ILE A 381 27.73 -15.31 14.10
C ILE A 381 27.14 -15.11 15.51
N GLN A 382 26.46 -13.99 15.78
CA GLN A 382 25.86 -13.73 17.09
C GLN A 382 24.66 -14.64 17.36
N ALA A 383 23.90 -15.00 16.32
CA ALA A 383 22.83 -15.97 16.42
C ALA A 383 23.38 -17.37 16.77
N VAL A 384 24.50 -17.76 16.17
CA VAL A 384 25.20 -19.02 16.50
C VAL A 384 25.68 -19.00 17.95
N ARG A 385 26.35 -17.91 18.40
CA ARG A 385 26.78 -17.79 19.82
C ARG A 385 25.61 -17.92 20.76
N LEU A 386 24.52 -17.23 20.48
CA LEU A 386 23.34 -17.27 21.33
C LEU A 386 22.73 -18.67 21.43
N LEU A 387 22.61 -19.38 20.31
CA LEU A 387 22.14 -20.77 20.32
C LEU A 387 23.07 -21.68 21.14
N LEU A 388 24.38 -21.51 21.02
CA LEU A 388 25.36 -22.28 21.84
C LEU A 388 25.24 -21.94 23.32
N GLU A 389 25.10 -20.67 23.69
CA GLU A 389 24.89 -20.23 25.09
C GLU A 389 23.64 -20.86 25.71
N TYR A 390 22.57 -21.06 24.91
CA TYR A 390 21.32 -21.69 25.34
C TYR A 390 21.37 -23.24 25.25
N GLY A 391 22.51 -23.83 24.89
CA GLY A 391 22.73 -25.29 24.95
C GLY A 391 22.34 -26.02 23.68
N ALA A 392 22.48 -25.40 22.50
CA ALA A 392 22.30 -26.11 21.25
C ALA A 392 23.34 -27.23 21.08
N ASP A 393 22.88 -28.41 20.65
CA ASP A 393 23.76 -29.55 20.39
C ASP A 393 24.50 -29.35 19.03
N VAL A 394 25.82 -29.17 19.14
CA VAL A 394 26.72 -28.91 18.00
C VAL A 394 26.92 -30.10 17.07
N ASN A 395 26.57 -31.32 17.53
CA ASN A 395 26.85 -32.56 16.81
C ASN A 395 25.60 -33.23 16.22
N VAL A 396 24.46 -32.54 16.26
CA VAL A 396 23.24 -33.06 15.64
C VAL A 396 23.46 -33.20 14.11
N ARG A 397 23.08 -34.36 13.57
CA ARG A 397 23.16 -34.60 12.13
C ARG A 397 21.81 -34.40 11.45
N ASN A 398 21.78 -33.68 10.36
CA ASN A 398 20.61 -33.58 9.48
C ASN A 398 20.37 -34.89 8.72
N LYS A 399 19.37 -34.98 7.85
CA LYS A 399 19.08 -36.20 7.08
C LYS A 399 20.17 -36.57 6.06
N ASP A 400 20.97 -35.61 5.64
CA ASP A 400 22.15 -35.83 4.78
C ASP A 400 23.39 -36.26 5.58
N GLY A 401 23.24 -36.43 6.88
CA GLY A 401 24.32 -36.82 7.81
C GLY A 401 25.24 -35.68 8.21
N GLN A 402 24.96 -34.44 7.81
CA GLN A 402 25.82 -33.28 8.05
C GLN A 402 25.53 -32.65 9.42
N THR A 403 26.60 -32.23 10.10
CA THR A 403 26.55 -31.44 11.34
C THR A 403 26.45 -29.91 11.04
N PRO A 404 26.08 -29.06 12.01
CA PRO A 404 26.11 -27.62 11.82
C PRO A 404 27.44 -27.07 11.30
N SER A 405 28.59 -27.62 11.76
CA SER A 405 29.92 -27.22 11.31
C SER A 405 30.18 -27.57 9.84
N GLN A 406 29.59 -28.66 9.35
CA GLN A 406 29.75 -29.10 7.96
C GLN A 406 28.87 -28.32 6.98
N VAL A 407 27.84 -27.64 7.45
CA VAL A 407 26.97 -26.77 6.61
C VAL A 407 27.32 -25.28 6.76
N ALA A 408 28.24 -24.93 7.66
CA ALA A 408 28.69 -23.56 7.89
C ALA A 408 29.34 -22.99 6.63
N VAL A 409 28.97 -21.76 6.25
CA VAL A 409 29.50 -21.07 5.07
C VAL A 409 30.73 -20.23 5.43
N GLN A 410 30.78 -19.71 6.67
CA GLN A 410 31.88 -18.87 7.14
C GLN A 410 32.84 -19.67 8.00
N GLN A 411 34.16 -19.47 7.78
CA GLN A 411 35.20 -20.11 8.57
C GLN A 411 35.09 -19.74 10.06
N GLU A 412 34.78 -18.49 10.37
CA GLU A 412 34.62 -18.00 11.75
C GLU A 412 33.51 -18.75 12.51
N ILE A 413 32.42 -19.10 11.83
CA ILE A 413 31.33 -19.92 12.41
C ILE A 413 31.81 -21.35 12.62
N THR A 414 32.57 -21.91 11.68
CA THR A 414 33.14 -23.25 11.81
C THR A 414 34.08 -23.31 13.00
N ASP A 415 34.98 -22.34 13.15
CA ASP A 415 35.93 -22.26 14.26
C ASP A 415 35.18 -22.13 15.59
N LEU A 416 34.18 -21.30 15.68
CA LEU A 416 33.33 -21.14 16.86
C LEU A 416 32.64 -22.47 17.27
N LEU A 417 32.11 -23.21 16.28
CA LEU A 417 31.47 -24.50 16.52
C LEU A 417 32.48 -25.55 17.00
N LEU A 418 33.70 -25.56 16.42
CA LEU A 418 34.80 -26.44 16.86
C LEU A 418 35.24 -26.14 18.30
N GLU A 419 35.35 -24.85 18.67
CA GLU A 419 35.65 -24.44 20.08
C GLU A 419 34.61 -24.99 21.06
N HIS A 420 33.36 -25.17 20.60
CA HIS A 420 32.27 -25.75 21.40
C HIS A 420 32.11 -27.28 21.25
N GLY A 421 33.12 -27.95 20.65
CA GLY A 421 33.18 -29.41 20.58
C GLY A 421 32.47 -30.02 19.38
N ALA A 422 32.27 -29.27 18.30
CA ALA A 422 31.78 -29.85 17.04
C ALA A 422 32.81 -30.84 16.48
N LYS A 423 32.27 -31.92 15.86
CA LYS A 423 33.06 -32.89 15.11
C LYS A 423 32.99 -32.57 13.63
N LEU A 424 34.13 -32.60 12.95
CA LEU A 424 34.21 -32.42 11.49
C LEU A 424 33.66 -33.64 10.73
#